data_abf3af08732d6f201d94dc652b2d3818
#
_entry.id   abf3af08732d6f201d94dc652b2d3818
#
_cell.length_a   1.000
_cell.length_b   1.000
_cell.length_c   1.000
_cell.angle_alpha   90.00
_cell.angle_beta   90.00
_cell.angle_gamma   90.00
#
_symmetry.space_group_name_H-M   'P 1'
#
loop_
_entity.id
_entity.type
_entity.pdbx_description
1 polymer ?
#
loop_
_entity_poly.entity_id
_entity_poly.type
_entity_poly.pdbx_seq_one_letter_code
_entity_poly.pdbx_strand_id
1 'polypeptide(L)'
;MTYFLTSSPCLLGEEKLNSANDFLDKLKAALPSPCSCLFITSDRDNRPFTEGHGYAIKRSFENSGFEFTEYILLDGSNEAEAKKLIGKAELIVLAGGHVPTELSFFQKIKLRELIKDFKGVILGISAGSMNSADIVYIQPELPGESRKDFVRFAPGLGITKAQILPHYNQVKDSLLDGRRLFEDITFADSYGHRFLVLPDGSYLYGDGKTEEVCGEAWIIENGAMKQISENK
;
A
#
# COMPACT_ATOMS: atom_id res chain seq x y z
N MET A 1 9.54 12.38 -6.46
CA MET A 1 8.37 11.79 -5.80
C MET A 1 8.85 11.12 -4.53
N THR A 2 8.25 11.46 -3.40
CA THR A 2 8.46 10.79 -2.11
C THR A 2 7.36 9.76 -1.89
N TYR A 3 7.66 8.62 -1.29
CA TYR A 3 6.64 7.62 -0.99
C TYR A 3 6.86 6.93 0.35
N PHE A 4 5.74 6.55 0.95
CA PHE A 4 5.64 5.73 2.15
C PHE A 4 4.75 4.54 1.82
N LEU A 5 5.32 3.35 1.72
CA LEU A 5 4.57 2.13 1.42
C LEU A 5 4.43 1.32 2.71
N THR A 6 3.29 1.46 3.34
CA THR A 6 3.02 0.95 4.69
C THR A 6 2.28 -0.38 4.66
N SER A 7 2.48 -1.19 5.69
CA SER A 7 1.53 -2.25 6.02
C SER A 7 0.21 -1.63 6.47
N SER A 8 0.25 -0.82 7.54
CA SER A 8 -0.85 0.04 7.96
C SER A 8 -0.28 1.40 8.41
N PRO A 9 -0.89 2.54 8.02
CA PRO A 9 -0.46 3.85 8.50
C PRO A 9 -0.93 4.13 9.94
N CYS A 10 -1.84 3.32 10.47
CA CYS A 10 -2.38 3.40 11.83
C CYS A 10 -2.12 2.10 12.57
N LEU A 11 -1.96 2.16 13.89
CA LEU A 11 -1.98 0.97 14.72
C LEU A 11 -3.42 0.49 14.93
N LEU A 12 -3.58 -0.81 15.12
CA LEU A 12 -4.90 -1.43 15.31
C LEU A 12 -5.66 -0.80 16.48
N GLY A 13 -6.87 -0.32 16.23
CA GLY A 13 -7.74 0.32 17.21
C GLY A 13 -7.44 1.80 17.47
N GLU A 14 -6.49 2.41 16.78
CA GLU A 14 -6.16 3.84 16.90
C GLU A 14 -6.73 4.65 15.73
N GLU A 15 -7.32 5.80 16.05
CA GLU A 15 -7.78 6.81 15.07
C GLU A 15 -6.70 7.88 14.81
N LYS A 16 -5.42 7.48 14.87
CA LYS A 16 -4.26 8.33 14.62
C LYS A 16 -3.25 7.60 13.76
N LEU A 17 -2.42 8.37 13.06
CA LEU A 17 -1.28 7.82 12.35
C LEU A 17 -0.24 7.29 13.35
N ASN A 18 0.40 6.21 12.96
CA ASN A 18 1.47 5.60 13.74
C ASN A 18 2.67 6.56 13.87
N SER A 19 3.26 6.65 15.06
CA SER A 19 4.47 7.43 15.31
C SER A 19 5.76 6.59 15.35
N ALA A 20 5.64 5.25 15.30
CA ALA A 20 6.80 4.36 15.33
C ALA A 20 7.70 4.55 14.10
N ASN A 21 8.99 4.29 14.28
CA ASN A 21 9.99 4.33 13.21
C ASN A 21 10.04 5.67 12.47
N ASP A 22 9.77 6.77 13.18
CA ASP A 22 9.78 8.15 12.67
C ASP A 22 8.74 8.43 11.56
N PHE A 23 7.71 7.55 11.38
CA PHE A 23 6.76 7.66 10.28
C PHE A 23 6.03 9.00 10.25
N LEU A 24 5.46 9.41 11.38
CA LEU A 24 4.70 10.67 11.48
C LEU A 24 5.58 11.89 11.19
N ASP A 25 6.79 11.92 11.74
CA ASP A 25 7.71 13.05 11.59
C ASP A 25 8.24 13.16 10.14
N LYS A 26 8.62 12.02 9.53
CA LYS A 26 9.02 11.97 8.13
C LYS A 26 7.88 12.43 7.21
N LEU A 27 6.63 12.00 7.48
CA LEU A 27 5.46 12.36 6.68
C LEU A 27 5.15 13.86 6.80
N LYS A 28 5.23 14.43 8.02
CA LYS A 28 5.08 15.88 8.25
C LYS A 28 6.16 16.70 7.54
N ALA A 29 7.39 16.20 7.52
CA ALA A 29 8.49 16.87 6.82
C ALA A 29 8.35 16.84 5.29
N ALA A 30 7.65 15.83 4.75
CA ALA A 30 7.47 15.63 3.31
C ALA A 30 6.27 16.37 2.72
N LEU A 31 5.29 16.81 3.55
CA LEU A 31 4.04 17.44 3.09
C LEU A 31 3.97 18.91 3.52
N PRO A 32 3.41 19.79 2.67
CA PRO A 32 3.01 21.12 3.12
C PRO A 32 1.83 21.02 4.12
N SER A 33 1.64 22.04 4.93
CA SER A 33 0.50 22.16 5.82
C SER A 33 -0.15 23.53 5.69
N PRO A 34 -1.42 23.62 5.26
CA PRO A 34 -2.27 22.51 4.81
C PRO A 34 -1.88 21.95 3.44
N CYS A 35 -2.34 20.72 3.10
CA CYS A 35 -2.09 20.08 1.80
C CYS A 35 -3.39 19.60 1.12
N SER A 36 -3.30 19.40 -0.21
CA SER A 36 -4.37 18.76 -0.99
C SER A 36 -4.15 17.24 -1.03
N CYS A 37 -5.19 16.46 -0.72
CA CYS A 37 -5.15 15.00 -0.68
C CYS A 37 -6.10 14.37 -1.67
N LEU A 38 -5.63 13.37 -2.42
CA LEU A 38 -6.41 12.48 -3.26
C LEU A 38 -6.32 11.06 -2.70
N PHE A 39 -7.42 10.57 -2.15
CA PHE A 39 -7.56 9.16 -1.74
C PHE A 39 -8.10 8.35 -2.91
N ILE A 40 -7.34 7.36 -3.39
CA ILE A 40 -7.73 6.46 -4.48
C ILE A 40 -8.19 5.15 -3.88
N THR A 41 -9.44 4.77 -4.15
CA THR A 41 -10.06 3.57 -3.58
C THR A 41 -9.49 2.28 -4.15
N SER A 42 -9.59 1.20 -3.37
CA SER A 42 -9.29 -0.16 -3.83
C SER A 42 -10.46 -0.86 -4.53
N ASP A 43 -11.69 -0.38 -4.34
CA ASP A 43 -12.89 -0.92 -4.99
C ASP A 43 -13.73 0.22 -5.57
N ARG A 44 -13.60 0.41 -6.89
CA ARG A 44 -14.18 1.54 -7.63
C ARG A 44 -15.70 1.60 -7.60
N ASP A 45 -16.35 0.45 -7.46
CA ASP A 45 -17.81 0.32 -7.57
C ASP A 45 -18.49 0.24 -6.20
N ASN A 46 -17.70 0.25 -5.10
CA ASN A 46 -18.19 0.18 -3.73
C ASN A 46 -18.07 1.53 -3.01
N ARG A 47 -18.96 2.46 -3.35
CA ARG A 47 -18.96 3.81 -2.77
C ARG A 47 -19.05 3.84 -1.23
N PRO A 48 -19.90 3.03 -0.56
CA PRO A 48 -19.94 2.99 0.90
C PRO A 48 -18.61 2.57 1.53
N PHE A 49 -17.91 1.60 0.95
CA PHE A 49 -16.57 1.20 1.38
C PHE A 49 -15.56 2.34 1.20
N THR A 50 -15.57 2.98 0.01
CA THR A 50 -14.69 4.12 -0.31
C THR A 50 -14.86 5.24 0.70
N GLU A 51 -16.10 5.65 1.01
CA GLU A 51 -16.40 6.71 1.97
C GLU A 51 -15.99 6.31 3.39
N GLY A 52 -16.35 5.11 3.82
CA GLY A 52 -16.01 4.60 5.15
C GLY A 52 -14.49 4.59 5.38
N HIS A 53 -13.75 3.98 4.47
CA HIS A 53 -12.29 3.87 4.57
C HIS A 53 -11.61 5.24 4.37
N GLY A 54 -11.97 5.97 3.31
CA GLY A 54 -11.35 7.26 2.99
C GLY A 54 -11.52 8.29 4.10
N TYR A 55 -12.71 8.41 4.69
CA TYR A 55 -12.93 9.33 5.81
C TYR A 55 -12.33 8.84 7.14
N ALA A 56 -12.19 7.54 7.37
CA ALA A 56 -11.44 7.04 8.50
C ALA A 56 -9.96 7.45 8.42
N ILE A 57 -9.34 7.28 7.25
CA ILE A 57 -7.96 7.73 7.00
C ILE A 57 -7.85 9.25 7.14
N LYS A 58 -8.79 10.02 6.59
CA LYS A 58 -8.84 11.47 6.79
C LYS A 58 -8.79 11.85 8.27
N ARG A 59 -9.68 11.27 9.09
CA ARG A 59 -9.70 11.52 10.54
C ARG A 59 -8.38 11.18 11.22
N SER A 60 -7.74 10.07 10.82
CA SER A 60 -6.44 9.69 11.38
C SER A 60 -5.35 10.70 11.10
N PHE A 61 -5.34 11.30 9.90
CA PHE A 61 -4.46 12.41 9.56
C PHE A 61 -4.77 13.65 10.41
N GLU A 62 -6.05 14.08 10.46
CA GLU A 62 -6.49 15.25 11.21
C GLU A 62 -6.18 15.11 12.71
N ASN A 63 -6.43 13.93 13.30
CA ASN A 63 -6.09 13.63 14.70
C ASN A 63 -4.57 13.59 14.96
N SER A 64 -3.77 13.50 13.90
CA SER A 64 -2.30 13.53 13.96
C SER A 64 -1.73 14.91 13.63
N GLY A 65 -2.59 15.91 13.46
CA GLY A 65 -2.22 17.32 13.27
C GLY A 65 -1.95 17.71 11.82
N PHE A 66 -2.50 16.99 10.84
CA PHE A 66 -2.52 17.42 9.44
C PHE A 66 -3.79 18.23 9.15
N GLU A 67 -3.65 19.19 8.25
CA GLU A 67 -4.76 19.98 7.72
C GLU A 67 -4.84 19.81 6.19
N PHE A 68 -6.05 19.75 5.66
CA PHE A 68 -6.27 19.60 4.23
C PHE A 68 -6.94 20.85 3.64
N THR A 69 -6.38 21.36 2.55
CA THR A 69 -7.07 22.36 1.71
C THR A 69 -8.21 21.72 0.94
N GLU A 70 -8.03 20.47 0.52
CA GLU A 70 -9.01 19.65 -0.17
C GLU A 70 -8.71 18.16 0.11
N TYR A 71 -9.77 17.34 0.30
CA TYR A 71 -9.66 15.89 0.46
C TYR A 71 -10.69 15.23 -0.45
N ILE A 72 -10.22 14.63 -1.54
CA ILE A 72 -11.08 14.06 -2.57
C ILE A 72 -10.94 12.54 -2.55
N LEU A 73 -12.09 11.85 -2.68
CA LEU A 73 -12.15 10.40 -2.90
C LEU A 73 -12.28 10.14 -4.40
N LEU A 74 -11.33 9.40 -4.98
CA LEU A 74 -11.36 8.96 -6.37
C LEU A 74 -11.86 7.52 -6.44
N ASP A 75 -13.00 7.33 -7.09
CA ASP A 75 -13.63 6.04 -7.36
C ASP A 75 -14.26 5.99 -8.76
N GLY A 76 -15.12 5.02 -9.04
CA GLY A 76 -15.78 4.87 -10.34
C GLY A 76 -16.70 6.04 -10.71
N SER A 77 -17.19 6.82 -9.74
CA SER A 77 -18.11 7.94 -10.00
C SER A 77 -17.41 9.16 -10.62
N ASN A 78 -16.10 9.31 -10.39
CA ASN A 78 -15.32 10.44 -10.88
C ASN A 78 -14.01 10.03 -11.57
N GLU A 79 -13.86 8.76 -11.97
CA GLU A 79 -12.65 8.22 -12.60
C GLU A 79 -12.23 8.98 -13.87
N ALA A 80 -13.17 9.59 -14.59
CA ALA A 80 -12.88 10.42 -15.77
C ALA A 80 -12.06 11.68 -15.44
N GLU A 81 -12.08 12.12 -14.17
CA GLU A 81 -11.32 13.28 -13.69
C GLU A 81 -9.94 12.91 -13.14
N ALA A 82 -9.55 11.63 -13.12
CA ALA A 82 -8.35 11.14 -12.47
C ALA A 82 -7.10 11.97 -12.82
N LYS A 83 -6.86 12.24 -14.09
CA LYS A 83 -5.71 13.05 -14.55
C LYS A 83 -5.69 14.45 -13.93
N LYS A 84 -6.84 15.12 -13.88
CA LYS A 84 -6.98 16.47 -13.31
C LYS A 84 -6.78 16.45 -11.80
N LEU A 85 -7.35 15.44 -11.11
CA LEU A 85 -7.27 15.30 -9.66
C LEU A 85 -5.83 14.98 -9.22
N ILE A 86 -5.15 14.05 -9.90
CA ILE A 86 -3.74 13.72 -9.65
C ILE A 86 -2.84 14.94 -9.85
N GLY A 87 -3.10 15.75 -10.90
CA GLY A 87 -2.30 16.95 -11.18
C GLY A 87 -2.44 18.07 -10.15
N LYS A 88 -3.42 17.99 -9.26
CA LYS A 88 -3.63 18.97 -8.17
C LYS A 88 -3.21 18.46 -6.81
N ALA A 89 -3.08 17.15 -6.65
CA ALA A 89 -2.77 16.54 -5.37
C ALA A 89 -1.33 16.80 -4.95
N GLU A 90 -1.11 17.03 -3.67
CA GLU A 90 0.20 17.03 -3.02
C GLU A 90 0.44 15.73 -2.28
N LEU A 91 -0.64 15.08 -1.82
CA LEU A 91 -0.66 13.74 -1.25
C LEU A 91 -1.61 12.85 -2.06
N ILE A 92 -1.13 11.70 -2.50
CA ILE A 92 -1.95 10.61 -3.03
C ILE A 92 -1.93 9.47 -2.02
N VAL A 93 -3.10 9.04 -1.56
CA VAL A 93 -3.26 7.85 -0.72
C VAL A 93 -3.80 6.72 -1.60
N LEU A 94 -3.06 5.63 -1.71
CA LEU A 94 -3.49 4.38 -2.34
C LEU A 94 -4.10 3.50 -1.24
N ALA A 95 -5.38 3.18 -1.36
CA ALA A 95 -6.15 2.49 -0.32
C ALA A 95 -5.62 1.08 -0.02
N GLY A 96 -6.12 0.49 1.07
CA GLY A 96 -6.03 -0.95 1.30
C GLY A 96 -7.27 -1.67 0.80
N GLY A 97 -7.14 -2.96 0.49
CA GLY A 97 -8.23 -3.81 0.05
C GLY A 97 -7.72 -5.04 -0.70
N HIS A 98 -8.53 -5.61 -1.59
CA HIS A 98 -8.15 -6.76 -2.38
C HIS A 98 -7.22 -6.36 -3.54
N VAL A 99 -6.02 -6.91 -3.58
CA VAL A 99 -4.95 -6.52 -4.52
C VAL A 99 -5.37 -6.55 -5.98
N PRO A 100 -5.98 -7.63 -6.52
CA PRO A 100 -6.41 -7.66 -7.93
C PRO A 100 -7.49 -6.64 -8.26
N THR A 101 -8.44 -6.39 -7.35
CA THR A 101 -9.53 -5.43 -7.54
C THR A 101 -8.98 -4.01 -7.67
N GLU A 102 -8.10 -3.63 -6.76
CA GLU A 102 -7.44 -2.32 -6.79
C GLU A 102 -6.57 -2.16 -8.03
N LEU A 103 -5.75 -3.18 -8.36
CA LEU A 103 -4.88 -3.15 -9.54
C LEU A 103 -5.68 -2.95 -10.83
N SER A 104 -6.85 -3.61 -10.94
CA SER A 104 -7.76 -3.44 -12.08
C SER A 104 -8.24 -1.99 -12.22
N PHE A 105 -8.56 -1.33 -11.10
CA PHE A 105 -8.94 0.08 -11.11
C PHE A 105 -7.77 0.98 -11.50
N PHE A 106 -6.58 0.75 -10.94
CA PHE A 106 -5.37 1.51 -11.30
C PHE A 106 -5.03 1.39 -12.79
N GLN A 107 -5.17 0.19 -13.37
CA GLN A 107 -4.98 -0.03 -14.81
C GLN A 107 -6.04 0.70 -15.64
N LYS A 108 -7.31 0.66 -15.21
CA LYS A 108 -8.42 1.32 -15.91
C LYS A 108 -8.19 2.83 -16.03
N ILE A 109 -7.77 3.50 -14.95
CA ILE A 109 -7.49 4.93 -14.96
C ILE A 109 -6.08 5.27 -15.48
N LYS A 110 -5.29 4.25 -15.87
CA LYS A 110 -3.89 4.39 -16.30
C LYS A 110 -3.01 5.10 -15.25
N LEU A 111 -3.19 4.72 -13.98
CA LEU A 111 -2.55 5.41 -12.85
C LEU A 111 -1.03 5.42 -12.98
N ARG A 112 -0.40 4.32 -13.44
CA ARG A 112 1.06 4.23 -13.65
C ARG A 112 1.59 5.36 -14.54
N GLU A 113 0.89 5.67 -15.62
CA GLU A 113 1.28 6.75 -16.54
C GLU A 113 1.03 8.14 -15.92
N LEU A 114 -0.08 8.28 -15.20
CA LEU A 114 -0.47 9.55 -14.60
C LEU A 114 0.46 10.00 -13.47
N ILE A 115 1.03 9.05 -12.69
CA ILE A 115 1.92 9.36 -11.58
C ILE A 115 3.41 9.43 -11.98
N LYS A 116 3.77 9.14 -13.23
CA LYS A 116 5.16 9.12 -13.69
C LYS A 116 5.92 10.40 -13.38
N ASP A 117 5.27 11.55 -13.59
CA ASP A 117 5.83 12.87 -13.35
C ASP A 117 5.34 13.54 -12.06
N PHE A 118 4.61 12.81 -11.23
CA PHE A 118 4.12 13.29 -9.94
C PHE A 118 5.29 13.65 -9.01
N LYS A 119 5.22 14.81 -8.34
CA LYS A 119 6.30 15.32 -7.48
C LYS A 119 5.94 15.36 -6.00
N GLY A 120 4.69 15.08 -5.66
CA GLY A 120 4.20 15.06 -4.29
C GLY A 120 4.58 13.77 -3.55
N VAL A 121 3.78 13.46 -2.56
CA VAL A 121 3.92 12.28 -1.69
C VAL A 121 2.91 11.21 -2.07
N ILE A 122 3.31 9.96 -2.16
CA ILE A 122 2.43 8.78 -2.26
C ILE A 122 2.49 8.02 -0.94
N LEU A 123 1.33 7.77 -0.35
CA LEU A 123 1.14 6.87 0.79
C LEU A 123 0.39 5.62 0.31
N GLY A 124 1.06 4.48 0.29
CA GLY A 124 0.43 3.18 0.06
C GLY A 124 -0.02 2.56 1.38
N ILE A 125 -1.19 1.94 1.38
CA ILE A 125 -1.76 1.21 2.51
C ILE A 125 -2.01 -0.23 2.06
N SER A 126 -1.37 -1.22 2.69
CA SER A 126 -1.66 -2.64 2.43
C SER A 126 -1.61 -2.98 0.92
N ALA A 127 -2.76 -3.27 0.29
CA ALA A 127 -2.87 -3.52 -1.15
C ALA A 127 -2.28 -2.40 -2.00
N GLY A 128 -2.47 -1.12 -1.61
CA GLY A 128 -1.87 0.02 -2.30
C GLY A 128 -0.35 0.02 -2.25
N SER A 129 0.24 -0.48 -1.16
CA SER A 129 1.69 -0.72 -1.07
C SER A 129 2.13 -1.86 -1.96
N MET A 130 1.38 -2.97 -2.00
CA MET A 130 1.66 -4.12 -2.87
C MET A 130 1.60 -3.73 -4.34
N ASN A 131 0.55 -3.02 -4.75
CA ASN A 131 0.33 -2.55 -6.12
C ASN A 131 1.32 -1.47 -6.57
N SER A 132 2.08 -0.87 -5.63
CA SER A 132 3.16 0.08 -5.92
C SER A 132 4.38 -0.55 -6.57
N ALA A 133 4.55 -1.87 -6.50
CA ALA A 133 5.66 -2.59 -7.13
C ALA A 133 5.64 -2.47 -8.66
N ASP A 134 6.80 -2.64 -9.29
CA ASP A 134 6.88 -2.78 -10.76
C ASP A 134 6.22 -4.09 -11.22
N ILE A 135 6.53 -5.19 -10.53
CA ILE A 135 5.81 -6.46 -10.63
C ILE A 135 5.20 -6.76 -9.26
N VAL A 136 3.89 -6.77 -9.19
CA VAL A 136 3.13 -7.09 -7.98
C VAL A 136 3.13 -8.59 -7.77
N TYR A 137 3.49 -9.04 -6.56
CA TYR A 137 3.10 -10.37 -6.12
C TYR A 137 1.69 -10.31 -5.53
N ILE A 138 0.76 -10.96 -6.20
CA ILE A 138 -0.63 -11.08 -5.78
C ILE A 138 -0.71 -12.28 -4.83
N GLN A 139 -0.45 -12.04 -3.54
CA GLN A 139 -0.62 -13.07 -2.53
C GLN A 139 -2.10 -13.47 -2.47
N PRO A 140 -2.42 -14.76 -2.53
CA PRO A 140 -3.81 -15.22 -2.40
C PRO A 140 -4.42 -14.81 -1.07
N GLU A 141 -5.65 -14.34 -1.10
CA GLU A 141 -6.37 -13.84 0.07
C GLU A 141 -7.77 -14.46 0.20
N LEU A 142 -8.48 -14.61 -0.92
CA LEU A 142 -9.85 -15.09 -0.93
C LEU A 142 -9.94 -16.59 -1.21
N PRO A 143 -11.00 -17.27 -0.70
CA PRO A 143 -11.24 -18.70 -1.00
C PRO A 143 -11.20 -19.00 -2.49
N GLY A 144 -10.43 -20.01 -2.87
CA GLY A 144 -10.22 -20.42 -4.25
C GLY A 144 -9.02 -19.78 -4.95
N GLU A 145 -8.38 -18.79 -4.36
CA GLU A 145 -7.20 -18.13 -4.93
C GLU A 145 -5.91 -18.93 -4.71
N SER A 146 -5.90 -19.91 -3.82
CA SER A 146 -4.75 -20.80 -3.64
C SER A 146 -4.49 -21.73 -4.83
N ARG A 147 -5.38 -21.79 -5.81
CA ARG A 147 -5.28 -22.65 -7.00
C ARG A 147 -4.07 -22.29 -7.87
N LYS A 148 -3.58 -23.28 -8.62
CA LYS A 148 -2.40 -23.11 -9.49
C LYS A 148 -2.62 -22.17 -10.68
N ASP A 149 -3.86 -21.99 -11.12
CA ASP A 149 -4.25 -21.13 -12.22
C ASP A 149 -4.55 -19.69 -11.79
N PHE A 150 -4.47 -19.37 -10.50
CA PHE A 150 -4.57 -17.99 -10.02
C PHE A 150 -3.31 -17.19 -10.40
N VAL A 151 -3.51 -15.99 -10.93
CA VAL A 151 -2.43 -15.11 -11.36
C VAL A 151 -1.67 -14.57 -10.15
N ARG A 152 -0.43 -15.04 -9.94
CA ARG A 152 0.43 -14.64 -8.82
C ARG A 152 1.17 -13.33 -9.06
N PHE A 153 1.46 -12.98 -10.30
CA PHE A 153 2.28 -11.83 -10.64
C PHE A 153 1.65 -11.02 -11.75
N ALA A 154 1.65 -9.70 -11.60
CA ALA A 154 1.13 -8.78 -12.61
C ALA A 154 1.94 -7.46 -12.62
N PRO A 155 1.94 -6.71 -13.75
CA PRO A 155 2.51 -5.36 -13.78
C PRO A 155 1.75 -4.43 -12.84
N GLY A 156 2.48 -3.74 -11.94
CA GLY A 156 1.94 -2.76 -11.02
C GLY A 156 2.28 -1.31 -11.39
N LEU A 157 2.32 -0.43 -10.39
CA LEU A 157 2.53 1.00 -10.60
C LEU A 157 3.99 1.38 -10.93
N GLY A 158 4.97 0.54 -10.58
CA GLY A 158 6.38 0.82 -10.86
C GLY A 158 6.98 1.93 -10.01
N ILE A 159 6.45 2.16 -8.81
CA ILE A 159 6.98 3.11 -7.83
C ILE A 159 8.25 2.55 -7.19
N THR A 160 8.25 1.26 -6.89
CA THR A 160 9.36 0.51 -6.31
C THR A 160 9.58 -0.82 -7.03
N LYS A 161 10.75 -1.45 -6.80
CA LYS A 161 10.99 -2.84 -7.19
C LYS A 161 10.67 -3.83 -6.08
N ALA A 162 10.43 -3.34 -4.84
CA ALA A 162 10.10 -4.19 -3.71
C ALA A 162 8.70 -4.80 -3.86
N GLN A 163 8.59 -6.11 -3.74
CA GLN A 163 7.32 -6.83 -3.67
C GLN A 163 6.94 -6.94 -2.19
N ILE A 164 6.06 -6.05 -1.73
CA ILE A 164 5.70 -5.91 -0.31
C ILE A 164 4.62 -6.93 0.06
N LEU A 165 4.78 -7.54 1.24
CA LEU A 165 3.79 -8.37 1.92
C LEU A 165 3.45 -7.72 3.27
N PRO A 166 2.29 -7.07 3.38
CA PRO A 166 1.87 -6.37 4.60
C PRO A 166 1.27 -7.33 5.64
N HIS A 167 0.96 -6.78 6.83
CA HIS A 167 0.18 -7.42 7.89
C HIS A 167 0.76 -8.74 8.41
N TYR A 168 2.08 -8.93 8.35
CA TYR A 168 2.71 -10.21 8.67
C TYR A 168 2.21 -10.82 9.99
N ASN A 169 2.18 -10.03 11.07
CA ASN A 169 1.79 -10.53 12.38
C ASN A 169 0.32 -10.98 12.45
N GLN A 170 -0.55 -10.45 11.59
CA GLN A 170 -1.96 -10.82 11.52
C GLN A 170 -2.22 -12.03 10.63
N VAL A 171 -1.39 -12.22 9.58
CA VAL A 171 -1.67 -13.23 8.55
C VAL A 171 -0.71 -14.42 8.51
N LYS A 172 0.38 -14.38 9.30
CA LYS A 172 1.43 -15.42 9.28
C LYS A 172 0.93 -16.83 9.56
N ASP A 173 -0.10 -16.96 10.41
CA ASP A 173 -0.68 -18.24 10.80
C ASP A 173 -1.99 -18.56 10.04
N SER A 174 -2.29 -17.78 8.97
CA SER A 174 -3.54 -17.93 8.21
C SER A 174 -3.54 -19.20 7.37
N LEU A 175 -4.72 -19.81 7.28
CA LEU A 175 -5.00 -20.92 6.37
C LEU A 175 -5.91 -20.44 5.24
N LEU A 176 -5.53 -20.74 4.00
CA LEU A 176 -6.32 -20.50 2.80
C LEU A 176 -6.55 -21.81 2.06
N ASP A 177 -7.80 -22.18 1.86
CA ASP A 177 -8.18 -23.45 1.21
C ASP A 177 -7.48 -24.68 1.83
N GLY A 178 -7.29 -24.67 3.17
CA GLY A 178 -6.63 -25.74 3.92
C GLY A 178 -5.10 -25.76 3.85
N ARG A 179 -4.48 -24.72 3.25
CA ARG A 179 -3.02 -24.57 3.11
C ARG A 179 -2.54 -23.40 3.97
N ARG A 180 -1.37 -23.51 4.58
CA ARG A 180 -0.73 -22.39 5.30
C ARG A 180 -0.30 -21.35 4.28
N LEU A 181 -0.72 -20.10 4.51
CA LEU A 181 -0.50 -19.00 3.54
C LEU A 181 0.98 -18.77 3.25
N PHE A 182 1.82 -18.78 4.28
CA PHE A 182 3.25 -18.55 4.10
C PHE A 182 4.00 -19.81 3.69
N GLU A 183 3.94 -20.88 4.48
CA GLU A 183 4.81 -22.04 4.29
C GLU A 183 4.44 -22.85 3.04
N ASP A 184 3.12 -22.98 2.76
CA ASP A 184 2.66 -23.88 1.68
C ASP A 184 2.40 -23.13 0.37
N ILE A 185 2.28 -21.78 0.40
CA ILE A 185 1.98 -20.96 -0.78
C ILE A 185 3.11 -19.93 -1.01
N THR A 186 3.28 -18.95 -0.13
CA THR A 186 4.18 -17.82 -0.35
C THR A 186 5.66 -18.24 -0.47
N PHE A 187 6.11 -19.20 0.35
CA PHE A 187 7.48 -19.73 0.24
C PHE A 187 7.71 -20.43 -1.09
N ALA A 188 6.71 -21.17 -1.59
CA ALA A 188 6.80 -21.81 -2.90
C ALA A 188 6.83 -20.77 -4.04
N ASP A 189 6.04 -19.69 -3.92
CA ASP A 189 5.99 -18.61 -4.91
C ASP A 189 7.26 -17.72 -4.90
N SER A 190 8.10 -17.81 -3.84
CA SER A 190 9.32 -16.98 -3.70
C SER A 190 10.51 -17.49 -4.50
N TYR A 191 10.43 -18.65 -5.17
CA TYR A 191 11.54 -19.12 -6.02
C TYR A 191 11.69 -18.20 -7.24
N GLY A 192 12.89 -17.54 -7.33
CA GLY A 192 13.18 -16.53 -8.33
C GLY A 192 12.56 -15.15 -8.05
N HIS A 193 11.95 -14.97 -6.89
CA HIS A 193 11.36 -13.73 -6.40
C HIS A 193 11.83 -13.39 -4.99
N ARG A 194 11.72 -12.10 -4.65
CA ARG A 194 12.13 -11.59 -3.34
C ARG A 194 11.02 -10.73 -2.77
N PHE A 195 10.42 -11.18 -1.67
CA PHE A 195 9.31 -10.49 -1.01
C PHE A 195 9.81 -9.76 0.24
N LEU A 196 9.45 -8.48 0.36
CA LEU A 196 9.67 -7.67 1.55
C LEU A 196 8.45 -7.80 2.46
N VAL A 197 8.63 -8.43 3.60
CA VAL A 197 7.56 -8.70 4.57
C VAL A 197 7.57 -7.64 5.66
N LEU A 198 6.44 -6.96 5.84
CA LEU A 198 6.28 -5.85 6.77
C LEU A 198 5.14 -6.14 7.77
N PRO A 199 5.37 -6.07 9.08
CA PRO A 199 4.29 -5.98 10.06
C PRO A 199 3.70 -4.57 10.09
N ASP A 200 2.56 -4.40 10.76
CA ASP A 200 1.99 -3.08 11.00
C ASP A 200 2.96 -2.24 11.86
N GLY A 201 3.09 -0.97 11.50
CA GLY A 201 4.08 -0.06 12.07
C GLY A 201 5.38 0.03 11.28
N SER A 202 5.61 -0.88 10.33
CA SER A 202 6.76 -0.84 9.42
C SER A 202 6.35 -0.35 8.03
N TYR A 203 7.30 0.23 7.31
CA TYR A 203 7.09 0.77 5.97
C TYR A 203 8.38 0.84 5.14
N LEU A 204 8.21 0.89 3.84
CA LEU A 204 9.28 1.24 2.90
C LEU A 204 9.15 2.73 2.57
N TYR A 205 10.20 3.49 2.87
CA TYR A 205 10.32 4.92 2.53
C TYR A 205 11.20 5.09 1.30
N GLY A 206 10.83 6.02 0.43
CA GLY A 206 11.67 6.44 -0.68
C GLY A 206 11.55 7.93 -0.96
N ASP A 207 12.67 8.59 -1.26
CA ASP A 207 12.76 10.02 -1.57
C ASP A 207 13.01 10.31 -3.05
N GLY A 208 12.93 9.28 -3.90
CA GLY A 208 13.23 9.33 -5.32
C GLY A 208 14.72 9.16 -5.66
N LYS A 209 15.60 8.97 -4.65
CA LYS A 209 17.04 8.68 -4.80
C LYS A 209 17.40 7.37 -4.10
N THR A 210 16.89 7.19 -2.90
CA THR A 210 17.17 6.05 -2.02
C THR A 210 15.86 5.42 -1.54
N GLU A 211 15.93 4.14 -1.20
CA GLU A 211 14.89 3.43 -0.46
C GLU A 211 15.42 2.98 0.90
N GLU A 212 14.61 3.10 1.95
CA GLU A 212 14.92 2.68 3.31
C GLU A 212 13.74 1.88 3.89
N VAL A 213 14.04 0.72 4.45
CA VAL A 213 13.08 -0.03 5.27
C VAL A 213 13.09 0.55 6.69
N CYS A 214 11.94 1.03 7.14
CA CYS A 214 11.76 1.61 8.46
C CYS A 214 10.93 0.67 9.32
N GLY A 215 11.51 0.20 10.42
CA GLY A 215 10.91 -0.75 11.33
C GLY A 215 11.30 -2.20 11.07
N GLU A 216 10.59 -3.10 11.73
CA GLU A 216 10.83 -4.54 11.62
C GLU A 216 10.48 -5.06 10.23
N ALA A 217 11.35 -5.91 9.66
CA ALA A 217 11.10 -6.46 8.34
C ALA A 217 11.85 -7.78 8.10
N TRP A 218 11.28 -8.59 7.21
CA TRP A 218 11.89 -9.83 6.71
C TRP A 218 11.93 -9.85 5.20
N ILE A 219 12.80 -10.70 4.67
CA ILE A 219 12.80 -11.10 3.27
C ILE A 219 12.42 -12.57 3.19
N ILE A 220 11.51 -12.88 2.25
CA ILE A 220 11.25 -14.25 1.79
C ILE A 220 11.84 -14.36 0.40
N GLU A 221 12.76 -15.31 0.22
CA GLU A 221 13.44 -15.58 -1.05
C GLU A 221 13.84 -17.05 -1.12
N ASN A 222 13.60 -17.70 -2.26
CA ASN A 222 13.97 -19.11 -2.51
C ASN A 222 13.48 -20.08 -1.42
N GLY A 223 12.25 -19.89 -0.94
CA GLY A 223 11.60 -20.75 0.06
C GLY A 223 12.06 -20.54 1.50
N ALA A 224 12.87 -19.52 1.76
CA ALA A 224 13.39 -19.21 3.10
C ALA A 224 13.06 -17.78 3.53
N MET A 225 12.88 -17.58 4.83
CA MET A 225 12.62 -16.27 5.42
C MET A 225 13.75 -15.85 6.35
N LYS A 226 14.16 -14.59 6.25
CA LYS A 226 15.22 -14.00 7.08
C LYS A 226 14.84 -12.59 7.51
N GLN A 227 15.02 -12.28 8.80
CA GLN A 227 14.89 -10.91 9.31
C GLN A 227 16.03 -10.04 8.79
N ILE A 228 15.71 -8.81 8.37
CA ILE A 228 16.65 -7.84 7.80
C ILE A 228 16.68 -6.51 8.56
N SER A 229 15.65 -6.22 9.34
CA SER A 229 15.54 -5.00 10.13
C SER A 229 14.74 -5.25 11.39
N GLU A 230 14.99 -4.45 12.43
CA GLU A 230 14.28 -4.43 13.72
C GLU A 230 13.64 -3.05 13.95
N ASN A 231 12.68 -2.97 14.88
CA ASN A 231 12.12 -1.70 15.31
C ASN A 231 13.20 -0.84 15.99
N LYS A 232 13.17 0.46 15.72
CA LYS A 232 13.99 1.44 16.43
C LYS A 232 13.42 1.74 17.81
#